data_d2c42a9b6f7e04d433e4e4b6d326b7cc
#
_entry.id   d2c42a9b6f7e04d433e4e4b6d326b7cc
#
_cell.length_a   1.000
_cell.length_b   1.000
_cell.length_c   1.000
_cell.angle_alpha   90.00
_cell.angle_beta   90.00
_cell.angle_gamma   90.00
#
_symmetry.space_group_name_H-M   'P 1'
#
loop_
_entity.id
_entity.type
_entity.pdbx_description
1 polymer ?
#
loop_
_entity_poly.entity_id
_entity_poly.type
_entity_poly.pdbx_seq_one_letter_code
_entity_poly.pdbx_strand_id
1 'polypeptide(L)'
;MKYDFKNKNIIVTGGTEGFGKNIIENLINNGANISFCARNLEQIDKMQKSFERLKKNNQKIISSKTDISQKEEVESFIKFTIKEFSSIDVLINNAGVYGPIGPIDTVSWDEWVYALNINLIGSILMIRSLIPAFKAQKKSKIIQISGGGATNPMPNFSSYAVSKTGIVRFVETMSYELKNYNTYINAVAPGALNTKMLDKVLQSDPKKVGDEFYNRSVEQKETGGAGFQKGIDLINFLISDASDEITGKLISAQWDNFEMWADNIEKVSKSDVYTLRRIVGKDRKLDWGDK
;
A
#
# COMPACT_ATOMS: atom_id res chain seq x y z
N MET A 1 -0.26 5.72 -20.57
CA MET A 1 -1.71 5.47 -20.80
C MET A 1 -2.53 6.55 -20.11
N LYS A 2 -3.64 6.96 -20.68
CA LYS A 2 -4.59 7.88 -20.02
C LYS A 2 -5.69 7.02 -19.39
N TYR A 3 -5.76 6.99 -18.07
CA TYR A 3 -6.79 6.26 -17.34
C TYR A 3 -8.03 7.13 -17.14
N ASP A 4 -9.21 6.51 -17.14
CA ASP A 4 -10.46 7.15 -16.77
C ASP A 4 -11.09 6.38 -15.60
N PHE A 5 -11.19 7.04 -14.45
CA PHE A 5 -11.78 6.47 -13.24
C PHE A 5 -13.10 7.14 -12.87
N LYS A 6 -13.75 7.76 -13.87
CA LYS A 6 -15.05 8.38 -13.68
C LYS A 6 -16.04 7.41 -13.05
N ASN A 7 -16.73 7.88 -12.01
CA ASN A 7 -17.68 7.12 -11.20
C ASN A 7 -17.08 5.98 -10.36
N LYS A 8 -15.77 5.77 -10.33
CA LYS A 8 -15.16 4.83 -9.38
C LYS A 8 -15.07 5.46 -7.99
N ASN A 9 -15.50 4.74 -6.99
CA ASN A 9 -15.47 5.10 -5.58
C ASN A 9 -14.25 4.46 -4.91
N ILE A 10 -13.27 5.26 -4.52
CA ILE A 10 -11.96 4.79 -4.08
C ILE A 10 -11.67 5.25 -2.65
N ILE A 11 -11.31 4.32 -1.77
CA ILE A 11 -10.81 4.61 -0.42
C ILE A 11 -9.29 4.65 -0.44
N VAL A 12 -8.71 5.68 0.20
CA VAL A 12 -7.25 5.80 0.40
C VAL A 12 -6.95 6.07 1.87
N THR A 13 -6.20 5.20 2.53
CA THR A 13 -5.73 5.43 3.90
C THR A 13 -4.42 6.22 3.91
N GLY A 14 -4.24 7.11 4.90
CA GLY A 14 -3.04 7.95 4.99
C GLY A 14 -2.95 8.98 3.85
N GLY A 15 -4.09 9.62 3.49
CA GLY A 15 -4.22 10.47 2.30
C GLY A 15 -3.72 11.91 2.45
N THR A 16 -3.18 12.31 3.61
CA THR A 16 -2.87 13.74 3.87
C THR A 16 -1.48 14.18 3.48
N GLU A 17 -0.56 13.25 3.19
CA GLU A 17 0.83 13.58 2.87
C GLU A 17 1.51 12.49 2.02
N GLY A 18 2.72 12.78 1.56
CA GLY A 18 3.60 11.83 0.89
C GLY A 18 2.92 11.11 -0.28
N PHE A 19 3.08 9.78 -0.34
CA PHE A 19 2.57 8.99 -1.45
C PHE A 19 1.04 8.97 -1.51
N GLY A 20 0.36 8.86 -0.35
CA GLY A 20 -1.11 8.86 -0.31
C GLY A 20 -1.74 10.14 -0.87
N LYS A 21 -1.17 11.31 -0.56
CA LYS A 21 -1.60 12.58 -1.15
C LYS A 21 -1.46 12.56 -2.67
N ASN A 22 -0.30 12.15 -3.20
CA ASN A 22 -0.04 12.11 -4.65
C ASN A 22 -0.95 11.10 -5.38
N ILE A 23 -1.25 9.96 -4.74
CA ILE A 23 -2.25 9.00 -5.26
C ILE A 23 -3.60 9.69 -5.39
N ILE A 24 -4.07 10.37 -4.35
CA ILE A 24 -5.39 11.04 -4.37
C ILE A 24 -5.45 12.12 -5.45
N GLU A 25 -4.44 12.97 -5.56
CA GLU A 25 -4.37 14.00 -6.60
C GLU A 25 -4.47 13.41 -8.01
N ASN A 26 -3.73 12.33 -8.27
CA ASN A 26 -3.81 11.60 -9.54
C ASN A 26 -5.21 11.01 -9.79
N LEU A 27 -5.81 10.38 -8.79
CA LEU A 27 -7.14 9.76 -8.92
C LEU A 27 -8.23 10.80 -9.18
N ILE A 28 -8.19 11.95 -8.50
CA ILE A 28 -9.09 13.09 -8.75
C ILE A 28 -8.94 13.58 -10.19
N ASN A 29 -7.72 13.76 -10.66
CA ASN A 29 -7.45 14.20 -12.04
C ASN A 29 -7.96 13.21 -13.09
N ASN A 30 -8.07 11.92 -12.75
CA ASN A 30 -8.63 10.86 -13.59
C ASN A 30 -10.14 10.60 -13.33
N GLY A 31 -10.82 11.44 -12.54
CA GLY A 31 -12.27 11.42 -12.44
C GLY A 31 -12.87 10.63 -11.27
N ALA A 32 -12.06 10.03 -10.39
CA ALA A 32 -12.55 9.21 -9.29
C ALA A 32 -13.24 10.02 -8.18
N ASN A 33 -14.22 9.41 -7.51
CA ASN A 33 -14.69 9.82 -6.20
C ASN A 33 -13.73 9.29 -5.13
N ILE A 34 -13.44 10.09 -4.11
CA ILE A 34 -12.43 9.77 -3.10
C ILE A 34 -13.02 9.82 -1.69
N SER A 35 -12.79 8.75 -0.93
CA SER A 35 -12.90 8.77 0.53
C SER A 35 -11.50 8.55 1.11
N PHE A 36 -11.02 9.46 1.94
CA PHE A 36 -9.71 9.30 2.56
C PHE A 36 -9.75 9.49 4.07
N CYS A 37 -8.79 8.87 4.76
CA CYS A 37 -8.66 9.04 6.19
C CYS A 37 -7.20 9.28 6.61
N ALA A 38 -7.06 9.93 7.75
CA ALA A 38 -5.81 10.14 8.46
C ALA A 38 -6.08 10.44 9.94
N ARG A 39 -5.02 10.58 10.75
CA ARG A 39 -5.17 10.82 12.19
C ARG A 39 -5.25 12.29 12.57
N ASN A 40 -4.61 13.15 11.82
CA ASN A 40 -4.51 14.59 12.13
C ASN A 40 -5.64 15.36 11.44
N LEU A 41 -6.59 15.90 12.24
CA LEU A 41 -7.77 16.60 11.75
C LEU A 41 -7.41 17.87 10.97
N GLU A 42 -6.43 18.64 11.45
CA GLU A 42 -6.00 19.87 10.78
C GLU A 42 -5.43 19.62 9.38
N GLN A 43 -4.63 18.54 9.26
CA GLN A 43 -4.12 18.11 7.96
C GLN A 43 -5.23 17.59 7.04
N ILE A 44 -6.23 16.90 7.59
CA ILE A 44 -7.40 16.45 6.83
C ILE A 44 -8.15 17.66 6.26
N ASP A 45 -8.46 18.64 7.08
CA ASP A 45 -9.21 19.85 6.66
C ASP A 45 -8.44 20.63 5.59
N LYS A 46 -7.11 20.74 5.76
CA LYS A 46 -6.24 21.38 4.76
C LYS A 46 -6.27 20.62 3.43
N MET A 47 -6.16 19.28 3.47
CA MET A 47 -6.15 18.47 2.25
C MET A 47 -7.53 18.37 1.62
N GLN A 48 -8.60 18.27 2.39
CA GLN A 48 -9.97 18.34 1.87
C GLN A 48 -10.19 19.59 1.02
N LYS A 49 -9.81 20.76 1.54
CA LYS A 49 -9.88 22.04 0.79
C LYS A 49 -9.01 22.04 -0.47
N SER A 50 -7.83 21.44 -0.41
CA SER A 50 -6.94 21.32 -1.57
C SER A 50 -7.52 20.41 -2.65
N PHE A 51 -8.03 19.25 -2.27
CA PHE A 51 -8.60 18.26 -3.18
C PHE A 51 -9.92 18.74 -3.81
N GLU A 52 -10.76 19.47 -3.05
CA GLU A 52 -11.97 20.09 -3.58
C GLU A 52 -11.68 21.08 -4.72
N ARG A 53 -10.51 21.76 -4.69
CA ARG A 53 -10.08 22.67 -5.78
C ARG A 53 -9.65 21.92 -7.05
N LEU A 54 -9.20 20.67 -6.92
CA LEU A 54 -8.80 19.83 -8.04
C LEU A 54 -9.97 19.10 -8.70
N LYS A 55 -11.06 19.01 -7.97
CA LYS A 55 -12.27 18.29 -8.37
C LYS A 55 -12.86 18.87 -9.67
N LYS A 56 -13.27 17.98 -10.56
CA LYS A 56 -13.96 18.30 -11.80
C LYS A 56 -15.40 17.80 -11.74
N ASN A 57 -16.37 18.65 -12.11
CA ASN A 57 -17.79 18.25 -12.21
C ASN A 57 -18.35 17.61 -10.92
N ASN A 58 -19.05 16.50 -11.06
CA ASN A 58 -19.81 15.83 -10.01
C ASN A 58 -19.00 14.87 -9.13
N GLN A 59 -17.67 14.93 -9.13
CA GLN A 59 -16.86 14.10 -8.24
C GLN A 59 -17.19 14.40 -6.78
N LYS A 60 -17.16 13.37 -5.95
CA LYS A 60 -17.35 13.47 -4.51
C LYS A 60 -16.05 13.17 -3.78
N ILE A 61 -15.65 14.05 -2.88
CA ILE A 61 -14.47 13.89 -2.04
C ILE A 61 -14.91 14.00 -0.58
N ILE A 62 -14.70 12.96 0.18
CA ILE A 62 -15.02 12.91 1.60
C ILE A 62 -13.82 12.47 2.42
N SER A 63 -13.77 12.87 3.67
CA SER A 63 -12.69 12.53 4.57
C SER A 63 -13.18 12.22 5.99
N SER A 64 -12.37 11.50 6.74
CA SER A 64 -12.63 11.22 8.15
C SER A 64 -11.32 11.19 8.95
N LYS A 65 -11.39 11.70 10.19
CA LYS A 65 -10.34 11.40 11.17
C LYS A 65 -10.50 9.95 11.58
N THR A 66 -9.45 9.14 11.36
CA THR A 66 -9.48 7.71 11.65
C THR A 66 -8.06 7.22 11.95
N ASP A 67 -7.87 6.62 13.11
CA ASP A 67 -6.72 5.80 13.40
C ASP A 67 -7.04 4.35 12.99
N ILE A 68 -6.39 3.87 11.93
CA ILE A 68 -6.64 2.53 11.40
C ILE A 68 -6.22 1.39 12.36
N SER A 69 -5.44 1.70 13.40
CA SER A 69 -5.13 0.74 14.48
C SER A 69 -6.30 0.50 15.44
N GLN A 70 -7.36 1.33 15.37
CA GLN A 70 -8.54 1.25 16.22
C GLN A 70 -9.72 0.67 15.42
N LYS A 71 -10.18 -0.50 15.85
CA LYS A 71 -11.23 -1.24 15.14
C LYS A 71 -12.51 -0.44 14.97
N GLU A 72 -12.96 0.20 16.03
CA GLU A 72 -14.22 0.97 16.07
C GLU A 72 -14.16 2.18 15.13
N GLU A 73 -12.99 2.83 15.00
CA GLU A 73 -12.79 3.95 14.08
C GLU A 73 -12.81 3.48 12.63
N VAL A 74 -12.18 2.33 12.34
CA VAL A 74 -12.21 1.70 11.02
C VAL A 74 -13.64 1.35 10.61
N GLU A 75 -14.37 0.66 11.48
CA GLU A 75 -15.78 0.27 11.20
C GLU A 75 -16.67 1.49 10.98
N SER A 76 -16.50 2.55 11.76
CA SER A 76 -17.21 3.81 11.62
C SER A 76 -16.90 4.51 10.31
N PHE A 77 -15.63 4.57 9.92
CA PHE A 77 -15.18 5.15 8.65
C PHE A 77 -15.74 4.39 7.44
N ILE A 78 -15.68 3.07 7.45
CA ILE A 78 -16.22 2.24 6.38
C ILE A 78 -17.75 2.42 6.26
N LYS A 79 -18.46 2.39 7.39
CA LYS A 79 -19.93 2.62 7.40
C LYS A 79 -20.28 4.00 6.86
N PHE A 80 -19.55 5.03 7.26
CA PHE A 80 -19.71 6.40 6.74
C PHE A 80 -19.50 6.42 5.22
N THR A 81 -18.38 5.84 4.74
CA THR A 81 -18.05 5.84 3.31
C THR A 81 -19.08 5.10 2.47
N ILE A 82 -19.55 3.92 2.91
CA ILE A 82 -20.60 3.17 2.20
C ILE A 82 -21.91 3.97 2.15
N LYS A 83 -22.28 4.64 3.23
CA LYS A 83 -23.47 5.51 3.25
C LYS A 83 -23.37 6.61 2.21
N GLU A 84 -22.21 7.21 2.05
CA GLU A 84 -21.98 8.34 1.16
C GLU A 84 -21.83 7.95 -0.33
N PHE A 85 -21.30 6.77 -0.62
CA PHE A 85 -20.97 6.34 -2.00
C PHE A 85 -21.88 5.20 -2.51
N SER A 86 -22.60 4.51 -1.64
CA SER A 86 -23.42 3.32 -1.94
C SER A 86 -22.63 2.08 -2.36
N SER A 87 -21.46 2.21 -2.97
CA SER A 87 -20.53 1.12 -3.35
C SER A 87 -19.09 1.58 -3.24
N ILE A 88 -18.15 0.67 -3.13
CA ILE A 88 -16.71 0.95 -3.08
C ILE A 88 -16.00 0.06 -4.11
N ASP A 89 -15.41 0.66 -5.13
CA ASP A 89 -14.73 -0.08 -6.19
C ASP A 89 -13.31 -0.49 -5.79
N VAL A 90 -12.60 0.39 -5.07
CA VAL A 90 -11.19 0.20 -4.76
C VAL A 90 -10.86 0.61 -3.33
N LEU A 91 -10.04 -0.23 -2.66
CA LEU A 91 -9.34 0.14 -1.42
C LEU A 91 -7.84 0.26 -1.71
N ILE A 92 -7.25 1.39 -1.35
CA ILE A 92 -5.80 1.60 -1.33
C ILE A 92 -5.35 1.76 0.11
N ASN A 93 -4.78 0.71 0.68
CA ASN A 93 -4.15 0.73 2.00
C ASN A 93 -2.74 1.30 1.87
N ASN A 94 -2.62 2.59 2.11
CA ASN A 94 -1.34 3.32 2.01
C ASN A 94 -0.77 3.73 3.37
N ALA A 95 -1.59 3.92 4.38
CA ALA A 95 -1.12 4.33 5.71
C ALA A 95 -0.03 3.39 6.26
N GLY A 96 1.03 3.95 6.80
CA GLY A 96 2.13 3.17 7.35
C GLY A 96 3.20 4.02 8.02
N VAL A 97 3.98 3.39 8.88
CA VAL A 97 5.10 3.98 9.63
C VAL A 97 6.30 3.03 9.66
N TYR A 98 7.51 3.55 9.86
CA TYR A 98 8.68 2.68 10.11
C TYR A 98 8.64 2.02 11.50
N GLY A 99 7.96 2.64 12.47
CA GLY A 99 8.10 2.26 13.87
C GLY A 99 9.42 2.79 14.47
N PRO A 100 9.89 2.19 15.58
CA PRO A 100 11.17 2.55 16.16
C PRO A 100 12.33 2.05 15.30
N ILE A 101 13.43 2.83 15.29
CA ILE A 101 14.65 2.52 14.53
C ILE A 101 15.76 2.20 15.50
N GLY A 102 16.36 1.01 15.37
CA GLY A 102 17.45 0.54 16.20
C GLY A 102 17.40 -0.97 16.45
N PRO A 103 18.42 -1.51 17.17
CA PRO A 103 18.45 -2.91 17.58
C PRO A 103 17.22 -3.29 18.43
N ILE A 104 16.71 -4.49 18.21
CA ILE A 104 15.44 -4.96 18.81
C ILE A 104 15.43 -4.95 20.34
N ASP A 105 16.59 -5.16 20.95
CA ASP A 105 16.78 -5.18 22.41
C ASP A 105 16.82 -3.78 23.03
N THR A 106 16.92 -2.71 22.22
CA THR A 106 17.04 -1.33 22.71
C THR A 106 15.88 -0.42 22.34
N VAL A 107 15.04 -0.82 21.38
CA VAL A 107 13.90 -0.01 20.95
C VAL A 107 12.71 -0.16 21.88
N SER A 108 11.84 0.85 21.92
CA SER A 108 10.58 0.79 22.67
C SER A 108 9.68 -0.34 22.13
N TRP A 109 9.31 -1.27 23.04
CA TRP A 109 8.38 -2.35 22.70
C TRP A 109 6.99 -1.82 22.31
N ASP A 110 6.50 -0.81 23.00
CA ASP A 110 5.18 -0.23 22.70
C ASP A 110 5.14 0.43 21.33
N GLU A 111 6.19 1.14 20.93
CA GLU A 111 6.30 1.70 19.57
C GLU A 111 6.44 0.60 18.52
N TRP A 112 7.12 -0.49 18.85
CA TRP A 112 7.28 -1.65 17.98
C TRP A 112 5.94 -2.31 17.69
N VAL A 113 5.16 -2.59 18.73
CA VAL A 113 3.80 -3.15 18.62
C VAL A 113 2.86 -2.17 17.91
N TYR A 114 2.96 -0.89 18.21
CA TYR A 114 2.16 0.14 17.56
C TYR A 114 2.40 0.20 16.05
N ALA A 115 3.65 0.04 15.62
CA ALA A 115 3.96 -0.04 14.18
C ALA A 115 3.28 -1.24 13.50
N LEU A 116 3.25 -2.41 14.16
CA LEU A 116 2.48 -3.56 13.68
C LEU A 116 0.98 -3.28 13.63
N ASN A 117 0.45 -2.63 14.67
CA ASN A 117 -0.97 -2.29 14.72
C ASN A 117 -1.39 -1.37 13.56
N ILE A 118 -0.52 -0.45 13.14
CA ILE A 118 -0.80 0.40 11.97
C ILE A 118 -0.58 -0.37 10.66
N ASN A 119 0.62 -0.90 10.45
CA ASN A 119 1.04 -1.40 9.14
C ASN A 119 0.36 -2.71 8.73
N LEU A 120 0.10 -3.58 9.72
CA LEU A 120 -0.42 -4.93 9.51
C LEU A 120 -1.88 -5.02 9.96
N ILE A 121 -2.14 -4.87 11.25
CA ILE A 121 -3.48 -5.09 11.80
C ILE A 121 -4.49 -4.08 11.25
N GLY A 122 -4.13 -2.80 11.19
CA GLY A 122 -4.99 -1.75 10.64
C GLY A 122 -5.32 -1.96 9.16
N SER A 123 -4.31 -2.36 8.36
CA SER A 123 -4.54 -2.73 6.96
C SER A 123 -5.49 -3.93 6.83
N ILE A 124 -5.33 -4.95 7.67
CA ILE A 124 -6.22 -6.12 7.72
C ILE A 124 -7.64 -5.72 8.15
N LEU A 125 -7.79 -4.85 9.16
CA LEU A 125 -9.08 -4.34 9.62
C LEU A 125 -9.83 -3.61 8.50
N MET A 126 -9.15 -2.75 7.73
CA MET A 126 -9.74 -2.07 6.57
C MET A 126 -10.27 -3.06 5.53
N ILE A 127 -9.45 -4.06 5.16
CA ILE A 127 -9.84 -5.10 4.21
C ILE A 127 -11.03 -5.91 4.75
N ARG A 128 -10.92 -6.41 5.98
CA ARG A 128 -11.96 -7.22 6.63
C ARG A 128 -13.30 -6.52 6.67
N SER A 129 -13.30 -5.22 6.99
CA SER A 129 -14.53 -4.42 7.11
C SER A 129 -15.21 -4.18 5.75
N LEU A 130 -14.44 -4.22 4.64
CA LEU A 130 -14.96 -4.04 3.27
C LEU A 130 -15.33 -5.36 2.58
N ILE A 131 -14.85 -6.51 3.02
CA ILE A 131 -15.15 -7.81 2.38
C ILE A 131 -16.66 -8.03 2.16
N PRO A 132 -17.57 -7.77 3.11
CA PRO A 132 -19.00 -7.96 2.88
C PRO A 132 -19.52 -7.14 1.70
N ALA A 133 -19.11 -5.86 1.59
CA ALA A 133 -19.48 -5.00 0.48
C ALA A 133 -18.87 -5.47 -0.86
N PHE A 134 -17.61 -5.88 -0.85
CA PHE A 134 -16.92 -6.39 -2.03
C PHE A 134 -17.54 -7.69 -2.56
N LYS A 135 -17.96 -8.60 -1.68
CA LYS A 135 -18.65 -9.84 -2.07
C LYS A 135 -20.04 -9.59 -2.67
N ALA A 136 -20.69 -8.48 -2.32
CA ALA A 136 -22.02 -8.14 -2.79
C ALA A 136 -22.03 -7.41 -4.15
N GLN A 137 -20.86 -7.03 -4.69
CA GLN A 137 -20.77 -6.28 -5.94
C GLN A 137 -20.03 -7.07 -7.04
N LYS A 138 -20.10 -6.58 -8.28
CA LYS A 138 -19.62 -7.32 -9.45
C LYS A 138 -18.10 -7.45 -9.52
N LYS A 139 -17.37 -6.43 -9.07
CA LYS A 139 -15.91 -6.38 -9.12
C LYS A 139 -15.37 -5.37 -8.11
N SER A 140 -14.25 -5.69 -7.50
CA SER A 140 -13.52 -4.77 -6.62
C SER A 140 -12.01 -5.02 -6.65
N LYS A 141 -11.24 -4.03 -6.22
CA LYS A 141 -9.78 -4.09 -6.21
C LYS A 141 -9.23 -3.65 -4.85
N ILE A 142 -8.21 -4.33 -4.38
CA ILE A 142 -7.50 -3.98 -3.14
C ILE A 142 -6.03 -3.81 -3.47
N ILE A 143 -5.48 -2.64 -3.17
CA ILE A 143 -4.07 -2.31 -3.37
C ILE A 143 -3.46 -2.06 -2.00
N GLN A 144 -2.53 -2.92 -1.62
CA GLN A 144 -1.80 -2.83 -0.37
C GLN A 144 -0.42 -2.23 -0.61
N ILE A 145 -0.11 -1.07 -0.03
CA ILE A 145 1.24 -0.52 -0.12
C ILE A 145 2.17 -1.30 0.81
N SER A 146 3.18 -1.91 0.21
CA SER A 146 4.25 -2.66 0.85
C SER A 146 5.56 -1.87 0.80
N GLY A 147 6.70 -2.53 0.79
CA GLY A 147 8.03 -1.91 0.74
C GLY A 147 9.14 -2.95 0.74
N GLY A 148 10.40 -2.50 0.62
CA GLY A 148 11.57 -3.37 0.48
C GLY A 148 11.77 -4.38 1.61
N GLY A 149 11.33 -4.06 2.84
CA GLY A 149 11.40 -4.98 3.98
C GLY A 149 10.51 -6.23 3.86
N ALA A 150 9.64 -6.31 2.86
CA ALA A 150 8.82 -7.50 2.64
C ALA A 150 9.60 -8.70 2.08
N THR A 151 10.69 -8.45 1.36
CA THR A 151 11.48 -9.49 0.67
C THR A 151 12.93 -9.54 1.10
N ASN A 152 13.41 -8.48 1.73
CA ASN A 152 14.82 -8.38 2.14
C ASN A 152 14.91 -8.07 3.64
N PRO A 153 15.91 -8.62 4.34
CA PRO A 153 16.20 -8.21 5.71
C PRO A 153 16.46 -6.70 5.79
N MET A 154 15.89 -6.06 6.82
CA MET A 154 16.15 -4.67 7.15
C MET A 154 16.63 -4.57 8.61
N PRO A 155 17.93 -4.69 8.87
CA PRO A 155 18.49 -4.50 10.21
C PRO A 155 18.04 -3.16 10.79
N ASN A 156 17.75 -3.13 12.07
CA ASN A 156 17.27 -1.96 12.82
C ASN A 156 15.86 -1.44 12.47
N PHE A 157 15.14 -2.11 11.56
CA PHE A 157 13.76 -1.79 11.16
C PHE A 157 12.85 -3.00 11.32
N SER A 158 13.03 -3.79 12.37
CA SER A 158 12.37 -5.10 12.52
C SER A 158 10.84 -5.03 12.52
N SER A 159 10.22 -4.05 13.19
CA SER A 159 8.75 -3.87 13.18
C SER A 159 8.22 -3.60 11.78
N TYR A 160 8.93 -2.77 11.01
CA TYR A 160 8.57 -2.49 9.63
C TYR A 160 8.68 -3.72 8.75
N ALA A 161 9.84 -4.41 8.76
CA ALA A 161 10.08 -5.59 7.93
C ALA A 161 9.06 -6.71 8.23
N VAL A 162 8.82 -7.01 9.51
CA VAL A 162 7.81 -8.00 9.93
C VAL A 162 6.42 -7.61 9.42
N SER A 163 6.03 -6.35 9.59
CA SER A 163 4.71 -5.89 9.15
C SER A 163 4.54 -5.96 7.62
N LYS A 164 5.58 -5.61 6.86
CA LYS A 164 5.52 -5.62 5.38
C LYS A 164 5.58 -7.04 4.81
N THR A 165 6.33 -7.95 5.44
CA THR A 165 6.29 -9.38 5.07
C THR A 165 4.93 -10.00 5.42
N GLY A 166 4.43 -9.74 6.62
CA GLY A 166 3.14 -10.25 7.09
C GLY A 166 1.98 -9.82 6.20
N ILE A 167 1.94 -8.54 5.79
CA ILE A 167 0.85 -8.06 4.94
C ILE A 167 0.95 -8.60 3.50
N VAL A 168 2.14 -8.84 2.96
CA VAL A 168 2.28 -9.50 1.65
C VAL A 168 1.76 -10.92 1.69
N ARG A 169 2.12 -11.70 2.73
CA ARG A 169 1.56 -13.06 2.88
C ARG A 169 0.05 -13.03 3.08
N PHE A 170 -0.49 -12.06 3.80
CA PHE A 170 -1.93 -11.87 3.93
C PHE A 170 -2.59 -11.60 2.56
N VAL A 171 -2.01 -10.72 1.74
CA VAL A 171 -2.49 -10.45 0.37
C VAL A 171 -2.54 -11.72 -0.47
N GLU A 172 -1.49 -12.54 -0.44
CA GLU A 172 -1.48 -13.82 -1.16
C GLU A 172 -2.59 -14.76 -0.67
N THR A 173 -2.77 -14.89 0.64
CA THR A 173 -3.81 -15.73 1.23
C THR A 173 -5.21 -15.25 0.82
N MET A 174 -5.47 -13.95 0.94
CA MET A 174 -6.76 -13.36 0.59
C MET A 174 -7.08 -13.47 -0.90
N SER A 175 -6.09 -13.53 -1.78
CA SER A 175 -6.33 -13.74 -3.22
C SER A 175 -7.02 -15.07 -3.51
N TYR A 176 -6.74 -16.12 -2.73
CA TYR A 176 -7.43 -17.39 -2.81
C TYR A 176 -8.83 -17.35 -2.18
N GLU A 177 -8.98 -16.71 -1.01
CA GLU A 177 -10.27 -16.60 -0.33
C GLU A 177 -11.28 -15.74 -1.11
N LEU A 178 -10.80 -14.75 -1.86
CA LEU A 178 -11.64 -13.82 -2.64
C LEU A 178 -11.82 -14.23 -4.11
N LYS A 179 -11.22 -15.33 -4.54
CA LYS A 179 -11.19 -15.78 -5.95
C LYS A 179 -12.58 -15.83 -6.61
N ASN A 180 -13.61 -16.26 -5.87
CA ASN A 180 -14.95 -16.44 -6.40
C ASN A 180 -15.80 -15.16 -6.42
N TYR A 181 -15.22 -14.01 -6.01
CA TYR A 181 -15.96 -12.76 -5.83
C TYR A 181 -15.48 -11.64 -6.77
N ASN A 182 -14.64 -11.96 -7.77
CA ASN A 182 -14.03 -10.97 -8.65
C ASN A 182 -13.38 -9.80 -7.87
N THR A 183 -12.79 -10.12 -6.72
CA THR A 183 -12.06 -9.19 -5.88
C THR A 183 -10.57 -9.47 -6.01
N TYR A 184 -9.85 -8.56 -6.67
CA TYR A 184 -8.42 -8.71 -6.95
C TYR A 184 -7.62 -7.94 -5.91
N ILE A 185 -6.68 -8.59 -5.26
CA ILE A 185 -5.85 -8.01 -4.20
C ILE A 185 -4.37 -8.16 -4.51
N ASN A 186 -3.63 -7.04 -4.51
CA ASN A 186 -2.19 -7.06 -4.78
C ASN A 186 -1.43 -6.14 -3.83
N ALA A 187 -0.16 -6.46 -3.59
CA ALA A 187 0.77 -5.63 -2.85
C ALA A 187 1.69 -4.85 -3.81
N VAL A 188 1.94 -3.58 -3.51
CA VAL A 188 2.79 -2.69 -4.31
C VAL A 188 3.98 -2.22 -3.49
N ALA A 189 5.18 -2.44 -3.99
CA ALA A 189 6.40 -1.81 -3.50
C ALA A 189 6.73 -0.59 -4.39
N PRO A 190 6.44 0.64 -3.94
CA PRO A 190 6.51 1.83 -4.80
C PRO A 190 7.94 2.30 -5.09
N GLY A 191 8.92 1.80 -4.35
CA GLY A 191 10.31 2.24 -4.39
C GLY A 191 10.68 3.16 -3.23
N ALA A 192 11.91 3.69 -3.29
CA ALA A 192 12.48 4.58 -2.27
C ALA A 192 11.97 6.02 -2.48
N LEU A 193 10.88 6.36 -1.81
CA LEU A 193 10.18 7.64 -1.97
C LEU A 193 10.64 8.69 -0.95
N ASN A 194 10.84 9.93 -1.38
CA ASN A 194 11.13 11.05 -0.50
C ASN A 194 9.85 11.50 0.22
N THR A 195 9.64 10.99 1.42
CA THR A 195 8.49 11.25 2.29
C THR A 195 8.97 11.54 3.71
N LYS A 196 8.07 11.88 4.62
CA LYS A 196 8.39 12.03 6.06
C LYS A 196 8.99 10.75 6.69
N MET A 197 8.76 9.58 6.08
CA MET A 197 9.43 8.36 6.54
C MET A 197 10.94 8.45 6.32
N LEU A 198 11.39 8.97 5.17
CA LEU A 198 12.81 9.24 4.92
C LEU A 198 13.34 10.32 5.88
N ASP A 199 12.58 11.41 6.10
CA ASP A 199 12.99 12.45 7.03
C ASP A 199 13.20 11.90 8.44
N LYS A 200 12.36 10.95 8.91
CA LYS A 200 12.55 10.26 10.19
C LYS A 200 13.87 9.48 10.24
N VAL A 201 14.26 8.82 9.17
CA VAL A 201 15.56 8.12 9.07
C VAL A 201 16.71 9.11 9.19
N LEU A 202 16.66 10.21 8.44
CA LEU A 202 17.72 11.22 8.41
C LEU A 202 17.85 12.01 9.73
N GLN A 203 16.77 12.09 10.52
CA GLN A 203 16.76 12.69 11.87
C GLN A 203 17.20 11.72 12.96
N SER A 204 17.32 10.43 12.66
CA SER A 204 17.75 9.42 13.60
C SER A 204 19.27 9.34 13.69
N ASP A 205 19.79 8.85 14.81
CA ASP A 205 21.22 8.58 14.98
C ASP A 205 21.71 7.59 13.92
N PRO A 206 22.72 7.92 13.10
CA PRO A 206 23.27 7.03 12.08
C PRO A 206 23.65 5.65 12.62
N LYS A 207 24.19 5.58 13.84
CA LYS A 207 24.55 4.32 14.49
C LYS A 207 23.35 3.43 14.78
N LYS A 208 22.19 4.01 15.07
CA LYS A 208 20.93 3.28 15.26
C LYS A 208 20.30 2.84 13.92
N VAL A 209 20.47 3.65 12.89
CA VAL A 209 20.00 3.35 11.53
C VAL A 209 20.87 2.25 10.89
N GLY A 210 22.16 2.30 11.11
CA GLY A 210 23.20 1.56 10.39
C GLY A 210 23.77 2.36 9.23
N ASP A 211 25.10 2.49 9.19
CA ASP A 211 25.80 3.43 8.29
C ASP A 211 25.44 3.26 6.82
N GLU A 212 25.35 2.03 6.35
CA GLU A 212 25.02 1.75 4.94
C GLU A 212 23.62 2.24 4.57
N PHE A 213 22.60 1.98 5.42
CA PHE A 213 21.24 2.41 5.15
C PHE A 213 21.11 3.93 5.30
N TYR A 214 21.80 4.52 6.29
CA TYR A 214 21.81 5.96 6.49
C TYR A 214 22.42 6.70 5.30
N ASN A 215 23.60 6.29 4.83
CA ASN A 215 24.27 6.90 3.70
C ASN A 215 23.45 6.81 2.41
N ARG A 216 22.83 5.65 2.14
CA ARG A 216 21.86 5.51 1.02
C ARG A 216 20.65 6.43 1.17
N SER A 217 20.21 6.67 2.39
CA SER A 217 19.08 7.58 2.65
C SER A 217 19.45 9.05 2.42
N VAL A 218 20.69 9.45 2.73
CA VAL A 218 21.24 10.77 2.39
C VAL A 218 21.28 10.94 0.87
N GLU A 219 21.90 10.01 0.16
CA GLU A 219 21.97 10.03 -1.31
C GLU A 219 20.57 10.07 -1.94
N GLN A 220 19.63 9.27 -1.43
CA GLN A 220 18.24 9.29 -1.87
C GLN A 220 17.61 10.67 -1.70
N LYS A 221 17.88 11.36 -0.58
CA LYS A 221 17.34 12.70 -0.33
C LYS A 221 17.88 13.71 -1.34
N GLU A 222 19.18 13.65 -1.64
CA GLU A 222 19.87 14.55 -2.56
C GLU A 222 19.48 14.30 -4.03
N THR A 223 19.36 13.07 -4.44
CA THR A 223 19.03 12.69 -5.83
C THR A 223 17.54 12.72 -6.15
N GLY A 224 16.67 12.90 -5.15
CA GLY A 224 15.22 12.92 -5.33
C GLY A 224 14.54 11.54 -5.20
N GLY A 225 15.32 10.46 -5.05
CA GLY A 225 14.80 9.10 -4.93
C GLY A 225 14.10 8.59 -6.18
N ALA A 226 13.19 7.63 -5.99
CA ALA A 226 12.47 6.97 -7.10
C ALA A 226 11.36 7.82 -7.74
N GLY A 227 11.00 8.95 -7.12
CA GLY A 227 9.82 9.72 -7.51
C GLY A 227 8.51 8.97 -7.27
N PHE A 228 7.38 9.65 -7.38
CA PHE A 228 6.06 9.02 -7.14
C PHE A 228 5.46 8.40 -8.40
N GLN A 229 5.91 8.82 -9.59
CA GLN A 229 5.18 8.56 -10.84
C GLN A 229 5.06 7.07 -11.17
N LYS A 230 6.14 6.29 -11.13
CA LYS A 230 6.08 4.84 -11.42
C LYS A 230 5.15 4.09 -10.46
N GLY A 231 5.17 4.47 -9.16
CA GLY A 231 4.23 3.90 -8.19
C GLY A 231 2.78 4.24 -8.49
N ILE A 232 2.50 5.46 -8.93
CA ILE A 232 1.18 5.92 -9.36
C ILE A 232 0.75 5.20 -10.63
N ASP A 233 1.62 5.02 -11.61
CA ASP A 233 1.32 4.31 -12.86
C ASP A 233 0.96 2.84 -12.60
N LEU A 234 1.71 2.17 -11.71
CA LEU A 234 1.37 0.81 -11.28
C LEU A 234 0.01 0.75 -10.56
N ILE A 235 -0.28 1.69 -9.67
CA ILE A 235 -1.59 1.77 -8.99
C ILE A 235 -2.70 1.99 -10.03
N ASN A 236 -2.52 2.90 -10.97
CA ASN A 236 -3.49 3.13 -12.04
C ASN A 236 -3.73 1.88 -12.89
N PHE A 237 -2.67 1.16 -13.25
CA PHE A 237 -2.78 -0.13 -13.94
C PHE A 237 -3.59 -1.13 -13.12
N LEU A 238 -3.29 -1.27 -11.83
CA LEU A 238 -3.99 -2.21 -10.95
C LEU A 238 -5.46 -1.84 -10.66
N ILE A 239 -5.83 -0.56 -10.74
CA ILE A 239 -7.23 -0.11 -10.66
C ILE A 239 -7.98 -0.41 -11.96
N SER A 240 -7.30 -0.35 -13.09
CA SER A 240 -7.92 -0.51 -14.41
C SER A 240 -8.34 -1.95 -14.70
N ASP A 241 -9.22 -2.13 -15.67
CA ASP A 241 -9.66 -3.45 -16.13
C ASP A 241 -8.54 -4.23 -16.82
N ALA A 242 -7.48 -3.55 -17.29
CA ALA A 242 -6.31 -4.19 -17.89
C ALA A 242 -5.52 -5.10 -16.95
N SER A 243 -5.75 -5.02 -15.64
CA SER A 243 -5.14 -5.87 -14.62
C SER A 243 -6.10 -6.92 -14.04
N ASP A 244 -7.27 -7.10 -14.64
CA ASP A 244 -8.20 -8.13 -14.18
C ASP A 244 -7.52 -9.50 -14.20
N GLU A 245 -7.83 -10.36 -13.23
CA GLU A 245 -7.19 -11.65 -12.93
C GLU A 245 -5.78 -11.58 -12.28
N ILE A 246 -5.07 -10.45 -12.32
CA ILE A 246 -3.84 -10.28 -11.55
C ILE A 246 -4.20 -10.12 -10.09
N THR A 247 -3.87 -11.13 -9.28
CA THR A 247 -4.18 -11.14 -7.84
C THR A 247 -3.13 -11.93 -7.05
N GLY A 248 -2.93 -11.57 -5.78
CA GLY A 248 -1.97 -12.23 -4.89
C GLY A 248 -0.50 -11.91 -5.20
N LYS A 249 -0.21 -10.84 -5.91
CA LYS A 249 1.16 -10.48 -6.33
C LYS A 249 1.75 -9.38 -5.46
N LEU A 250 3.07 -9.46 -5.22
CA LEU A 250 3.89 -8.35 -4.74
C LEU A 250 4.63 -7.77 -5.94
N ILE A 251 4.32 -6.53 -6.28
CA ILE A 251 4.78 -5.90 -7.51
C ILE A 251 5.64 -4.68 -7.17
N SER A 252 6.85 -4.63 -7.70
CA SER A 252 7.74 -3.48 -7.58
C SER A 252 7.52 -2.50 -8.73
N ALA A 253 7.14 -1.27 -8.41
CA ALA A 253 7.00 -0.23 -9.41
C ALA A 253 8.33 0.14 -10.10
N GLN A 254 9.47 -0.15 -9.48
CA GLN A 254 10.79 0.23 -10.00
C GLN A 254 11.42 -0.86 -10.84
N TRP A 255 11.15 -2.15 -10.52
CA TRP A 255 11.91 -3.27 -11.04
C TRP A 255 11.11 -4.21 -11.93
N ASP A 256 9.76 -4.22 -11.78
CA ASP A 256 8.90 -5.09 -12.56
C ASP A 256 8.32 -4.36 -13.76
N ASN A 257 8.39 -4.97 -14.93
CA ASN A 257 7.86 -4.41 -16.17
C ASN A 257 6.35 -4.70 -16.28
N PHE A 258 5.56 -4.15 -15.35
CA PHE A 258 4.12 -4.35 -15.30
C PHE A 258 3.38 -3.81 -16.53
N GLU A 259 3.99 -2.93 -17.29
CA GLU A 259 3.44 -2.37 -18.54
C GLU A 259 3.21 -3.46 -19.60
N MET A 260 4.02 -4.53 -19.55
CA MET A 260 3.90 -5.69 -20.44
C MET A 260 2.90 -6.75 -19.95
N TRP A 261 2.32 -6.56 -18.77
CA TRP A 261 1.49 -7.61 -18.16
C TRP A 261 0.10 -7.70 -18.77
N ALA A 262 -0.44 -6.62 -19.34
CA ALA A 262 -1.71 -6.66 -20.06
C ALA A 262 -1.70 -7.72 -21.19
N ASP A 263 -0.57 -7.87 -21.88
CA ASP A 263 -0.39 -8.87 -22.94
C ASP A 263 0.02 -10.27 -22.41
N ASN A 264 0.29 -10.40 -21.12
CA ASN A 264 0.77 -11.63 -20.49
C ASN A 264 -0.04 -12.03 -19.23
N ILE A 265 -1.29 -11.59 -19.14
CA ILE A 265 -2.18 -11.81 -17.99
C ILE A 265 -2.20 -13.27 -17.55
N GLU A 266 -2.41 -14.18 -18.46
CA GLU A 266 -2.50 -15.62 -18.18
C GLU A 266 -1.20 -16.16 -17.56
N LYS A 267 -0.04 -15.76 -18.05
CA LYS A 267 1.25 -16.19 -17.52
C LYS A 267 1.51 -15.64 -16.12
N VAL A 268 1.12 -14.39 -15.87
CA VAL A 268 1.28 -13.76 -14.55
C VAL A 268 0.28 -14.35 -13.55
N SER A 269 -1.00 -14.48 -13.92
CA SER A 269 -2.06 -14.92 -13.01
C SER A 269 -1.93 -16.39 -12.61
N LYS A 270 -1.53 -17.28 -13.54
CA LYS A 270 -1.46 -18.73 -13.32
C LYS A 270 -0.12 -19.21 -12.75
N SER A 271 0.88 -18.35 -12.60
CA SER A 271 2.19 -18.70 -12.04
C SER A 271 2.37 -18.20 -10.61
N ASP A 272 3.40 -18.65 -9.94
CA ASP A 272 3.81 -18.18 -8.60
C ASP A 272 4.88 -17.06 -8.66
N VAL A 273 5.16 -16.49 -9.83
CA VAL A 273 6.01 -15.29 -9.96
C VAL A 273 5.45 -14.13 -9.15
N TYR A 274 6.32 -13.28 -8.64
CA TYR A 274 5.94 -12.14 -7.80
C TYR A 274 5.21 -12.51 -6.51
N THR A 275 5.59 -13.64 -5.90
CA THR A 275 5.05 -14.12 -4.62
C THR A 275 6.17 -14.46 -3.64
N LEU A 276 5.87 -14.55 -2.35
CA LEU A 276 6.83 -14.98 -1.35
C LEU A 276 6.97 -16.51 -1.39
N ARG A 277 8.17 -16.99 -1.68
CA ARG A 277 8.52 -18.42 -1.70
C ARG A 277 9.83 -18.67 -0.97
N ARG A 278 9.96 -19.88 -0.47
CA ARG A 278 11.24 -20.35 0.08
C ARG A 278 12.21 -20.61 -1.09
N ILE A 279 13.37 -19.98 -1.02
CA ILE A 279 14.48 -20.31 -1.91
C ILE A 279 15.14 -21.59 -1.38
N VAL A 280 15.31 -22.58 -2.24
CA VAL A 280 15.93 -23.87 -1.90
C VAL A 280 17.25 -24.05 -2.65
N GLY A 281 18.02 -25.10 -2.29
CA GLY A 281 19.32 -25.37 -2.89
C GLY A 281 19.27 -25.47 -4.41
N LYS A 282 18.27 -26.14 -4.96
CA LYS A 282 18.04 -26.27 -6.42
C LYS A 282 17.92 -24.92 -7.14
N ASP A 283 17.31 -23.91 -6.51
CA ASP A 283 17.17 -22.57 -7.10
C ASP A 283 18.53 -21.86 -7.27
N ARG A 284 19.56 -22.35 -6.58
CA ARG A 284 20.93 -21.86 -6.62
C ARG A 284 21.90 -22.86 -7.21
N LYS A 285 21.39 -23.90 -7.90
CA LYS A 285 22.17 -24.98 -8.52
C LYS A 285 23.05 -25.75 -7.51
N LEU A 286 22.58 -25.88 -6.27
CA LEU A 286 23.15 -26.73 -5.24
C LEU A 286 22.48 -28.08 -5.31
N ASP A 287 23.23 -29.15 -5.36
CA ASP A 287 22.75 -30.54 -5.56
C ASP A 287 22.59 -31.33 -4.26
N TRP A 288 22.79 -30.68 -3.12
CA TRP A 288 22.68 -31.27 -1.79
C TRP A 288 21.54 -30.66 -0.98
N GLY A 289 20.94 -31.46 -0.10
CA GLY A 289 19.98 -30.96 0.92
C GLY A 289 18.53 -30.89 0.52
N ASP A 290 18.19 -30.96 -0.75
CA ASP A 290 16.79 -31.04 -1.23
C ASP A 290 16.43 -32.49 -1.57
N LYS A 291 15.27 -32.97 -1.07
CA LYS A 291 14.72 -34.31 -1.36
C LYS A 291 13.87 -34.29 -2.63
#